data_284b0317ee0cb445082b10198cd994c3
#
_entry.id   284b0317ee0cb445082b10198cd994c3
#
_cell.length_a   1.000
_cell.length_b   1.000
_cell.length_c   1.000
_cell.angle_alpha   90.00
_cell.angle_beta   90.00
_cell.angle_gamma   90.00
#
_symmetry.space_group_name_H-M   'P 1'
#
loop_
_entity.id
_entity.type
_entity.pdbx_description
1 polymer ?
#
loop_
_entity_poly.entity_id
_entity_poly.type
_entity_poly.pdbx_seq_one_letter_code
_entity_poly.pdbx_strand_id
1 'polypeptide(L)'
;MKYSAGSFESSDCLITVSKSDETKIIIESIVFEQFGDQIKDVILSTLKELNLTNLLIECVDKGALDYTIKSRLITALKRMSDQYE
;
A
#
# COMPACT_ATOMS: atom_id res chain seq x y z
N MET A 1 -1.13 -8.41 13.39
CA MET A 1 -0.27 -7.22 13.59
C MET A 1 -0.16 -6.44 12.30
N LYS A 2 -0.13 -5.12 12.39
CA LYS A 2 -0.11 -4.23 11.22
C LYS A 2 1.21 -3.47 11.15
N TYR A 3 1.69 -3.23 9.94
CA TYR A 3 2.93 -2.49 9.68
C TYR A 3 2.65 -1.38 8.68
N SER A 4 3.13 -0.18 8.96
CA SER A 4 2.78 1.01 8.19
C SER A 4 4.00 1.79 7.72
N ALA A 5 3.82 2.56 6.65
CA ALA A 5 4.80 3.53 6.16
C ALA A 5 4.05 4.67 5.49
N GLY A 6 4.59 5.87 5.64
CA GLY A 6 4.01 7.07 5.04
C GLY A 6 3.38 8.00 6.06
N SER A 7 2.53 8.91 5.58
CA SER A 7 1.88 9.90 6.42
C SER A 7 0.54 10.32 5.84
N PHE A 8 -0.19 11.16 6.59
CA PHE A 8 -1.42 11.80 6.12
C PHE A 8 -1.18 13.18 5.50
N GLU A 9 0.07 13.55 5.28
CA GLU A 9 0.38 14.86 4.71
C GLU A 9 -0.01 14.93 3.24
N SER A 10 -0.19 16.16 2.75
CA SER A 10 -0.49 16.42 1.35
C SER A 10 0.57 15.80 0.45
N SER A 11 0.15 15.22 -0.65
CA SER A 11 0.99 14.56 -1.65
C SER A 11 1.72 13.30 -1.13
N ASP A 12 1.29 12.76 0.00
CA ASP A 12 1.80 11.51 0.54
C ASP A 12 0.66 10.50 0.64
N CYS A 13 0.97 9.31 1.11
CA CYS A 13 -0.01 8.29 1.45
C CYS A 13 0.48 7.49 2.66
N LEU A 14 -0.46 6.92 3.40
CA LEU A 14 -0.15 5.98 4.46
C LEU A 14 -0.56 4.60 4.00
N ILE A 15 0.40 3.68 3.92
CA ILE A 15 0.16 2.29 3.57
C ILE A 15 0.30 1.44 4.82
N THR A 16 -0.71 0.62 5.09
CA THR A 16 -0.70 -0.33 6.20
C THR A 16 -0.87 -1.73 5.64
N VAL A 17 0.00 -2.65 6.03
CA VAL A 17 -0.03 -4.04 5.58
C VAL A 17 -0.22 -4.98 6.75
N SER A 18 -0.94 -6.07 6.50
CA SER A 18 -1.14 -7.12 7.48
C SER A 18 -1.44 -8.43 6.75
N LYS A 19 -1.30 -9.56 7.44
CA LYS A 19 -1.62 -10.86 6.85
C LYS A 19 -3.13 -11.03 6.73
N SER A 20 -3.55 -11.74 5.70
CA SER A 20 -4.96 -12.01 5.44
C SER A 20 -5.11 -13.38 4.76
N ASP A 21 -6.32 -13.91 4.76
CA ASP A 21 -6.62 -15.18 4.09
C ASP A 21 -6.56 -15.07 2.57
N GLU A 22 -6.73 -13.86 2.05
CA GLU A 22 -6.63 -13.57 0.63
C GLU A 22 -6.10 -12.16 0.43
N THR A 23 -5.69 -11.83 -0.77
CA THR A 23 -5.21 -10.48 -1.08
C THR A 23 -6.40 -9.52 -1.14
N LYS A 24 -6.38 -8.51 -0.29
CA LYS A 24 -7.41 -7.46 -0.23
C LYS A 24 -6.74 -6.10 -0.27
N ILE A 25 -7.31 -5.20 -1.04
CA ILE A 25 -6.80 -3.83 -1.17
C ILE A 25 -7.94 -2.87 -0.88
N ILE A 26 -7.76 -2.03 0.14
CA ILE A 26 -8.74 -1.01 0.52
C ILE A 26 -8.07 0.34 0.32
N ILE A 27 -8.71 1.19 -0.48
CA ILE A 27 -8.15 2.50 -0.84
C ILE A 27 -9.12 3.59 -0.41
N GLU A 28 -8.61 4.55 0.36
CA GLU A 28 -9.28 5.80 0.65
C GLU A 28 -8.40 6.90 0.06
N SER A 29 -8.95 7.69 -0.87
CA SER A 29 -8.17 8.71 -1.56
C SER A 29 -9.01 9.95 -1.82
N ILE A 30 -8.38 11.12 -1.67
CA ILE A 30 -9.01 12.39 -2.00
C ILE A 30 -9.27 12.54 -3.50
N VAL A 31 -8.64 11.69 -4.32
CA VAL A 31 -8.79 11.69 -5.78
C VAL A 31 -9.28 10.34 -6.30
N PHE A 32 -10.02 9.61 -5.47
CA PHE A 32 -10.39 8.22 -5.76
C PHE A 32 -11.15 8.08 -7.08
N GLU A 33 -12.09 8.98 -7.37
CA GLU A 33 -12.89 8.89 -8.59
C GLU A 33 -12.03 8.94 -9.85
N GLN A 34 -10.95 9.73 -9.82
CA GLN A 34 -10.07 9.91 -10.97
C GLN A 34 -8.94 8.89 -11.02
N PHE A 35 -8.38 8.54 -9.86
CA PHE A 35 -7.13 7.78 -9.78
C PHE A 35 -7.21 6.51 -8.93
N GLY A 36 -8.41 6.12 -8.46
CA GLY A 36 -8.56 4.92 -7.63
C GLY A 36 -8.04 3.65 -8.31
N ASP A 37 -8.38 3.48 -9.59
CA ASP A 37 -7.92 2.31 -10.35
C ASP A 37 -6.40 2.32 -10.55
N GLN A 38 -5.83 3.49 -10.80
CA GLN A 38 -4.39 3.63 -10.97
C GLN A 38 -3.66 3.31 -9.67
N ILE A 39 -4.16 3.77 -8.53
CA ILE A 39 -3.59 3.46 -7.21
C ILE A 39 -3.62 1.96 -6.97
N LYS A 40 -4.76 1.33 -7.25
CA LYS A 40 -4.92 -0.11 -7.11
C LYS A 40 -3.93 -0.87 -8.00
N ASP A 41 -3.76 -0.43 -9.25
CA ASP A 41 -2.83 -1.06 -10.18
C ASP A 41 -1.38 -0.97 -9.71
N VAL A 42 -0.97 0.16 -9.15
CA VAL A 42 0.38 0.32 -8.58
C VAL A 42 0.59 -0.68 -7.45
N ILE A 43 -0.39 -0.81 -6.56
CA ILE A 43 -0.30 -1.74 -5.43
C ILE A 43 -0.25 -3.19 -5.94
N LEU A 44 -1.17 -3.56 -6.83
CA LEU A 44 -1.22 -4.94 -7.36
C LEU A 44 0.05 -5.31 -8.12
N SER A 45 0.54 -4.42 -8.97
CA SER A 45 1.75 -4.71 -9.75
C SER A 45 2.98 -4.84 -8.84
N THR A 46 3.05 -4.07 -7.77
CA THR A 46 4.14 -4.17 -6.81
C THR A 46 4.10 -5.52 -6.07
N LEU A 47 2.92 -5.92 -5.61
CA LEU A 47 2.76 -7.23 -4.97
C LEU A 47 3.13 -8.37 -5.92
N LYS A 48 2.73 -8.25 -7.19
CA LYS A 48 3.04 -9.24 -8.21
C LYS A 48 4.54 -9.32 -8.48
N GLU A 49 5.21 -8.18 -8.59
CA GLU A 49 6.67 -8.16 -8.77
C GLU A 49 7.40 -8.87 -7.62
N LEU A 50 6.87 -8.75 -6.42
CA LEU A 50 7.46 -9.33 -5.21
C LEU A 50 6.97 -10.75 -4.92
N ASN A 51 6.07 -11.28 -5.74
CA ASN A 51 5.44 -12.59 -5.56
C ASN A 51 4.75 -12.73 -4.19
N LEU A 52 4.04 -11.70 -3.77
CA LEU A 52 3.35 -11.68 -2.48
C LEU A 52 1.84 -11.82 -2.66
N THR A 53 1.23 -12.63 -1.80
CA THR A 53 -0.22 -12.86 -1.76
C THR A 53 -0.68 -12.92 -0.30
N ASN A 54 -1.99 -12.98 -0.12
CA ASN A 54 -2.61 -13.15 1.21
C ASN A 54 -2.24 -12.02 2.18
N LEU A 55 -2.35 -10.79 1.67
CA LEU A 55 -2.09 -9.58 2.43
C LEU A 55 -3.28 -8.64 2.35
N LEU A 56 -3.58 -7.97 3.46
CA LEU A 56 -4.50 -6.85 3.48
C LEU A 56 -3.66 -5.57 3.36
N ILE A 57 -3.92 -4.83 2.29
CA ILE A 57 -3.25 -3.55 2.04
C ILE A 57 -4.28 -2.44 2.21
N GLU A 58 -4.04 -1.56 3.16
CA GLU A 58 -4.88 -0.39 3.39
C GLU A 58 -4.09 0.84 2.99
N CYS A 59 -4.63 1.63 2.07
CA CYS A 59 -3.97 2.83 1.54
C CYS A 59 -4.85 4.04 1.79
N VAL A 60 -4.34 5.00 2.56
CA VAL A 60 -4.97 6.31 2.72
C VAL A 60 -4.13 7.29 1.92
N ASP A 61 -4.66 7.72 0.78
CA ASP A 61 -3.92 8.56 -0.19
C ASP A 61 -4.34 10.02 -0.10
N LYS A 62 -3.35 10.89 -0.07
CA LYS A 62 -3.53 12.34 -0.05
C LYS A 62 -2.92 13.00 -1.29
N GLY A 63 -3.01 12.31 -2.43
CA GLY A 63 -2.51 12.81 -3.71
C GLY A 63 -1.07 12.43 -4.01
N ALA A 64 -0.63 11.26 -3.54
CA ALA A 64 0.73 10.77 -3.79
C ALA A 64 0.92 10.40 -5.27
N LEU A 65 2.15 10.53 -5.73
CA LEU A 65 2.56 10.03 -7.05
C LEU A 65 2.75 8.50 -6.98
N ASP A 66 2.72 7.85 -8.15
CA ASP A 66 2.83 6.40 -8.23
C ASP A 66 4.08 5.85 -7.52
N TYR A 67 5.24 6.49 -7.74
CA TYR A 67 6.47 6.03 -7.11
C TYR A 67 6.45 6.20 -5.59
N THR A 68 5.70 7.19 -5.08
CA THR A 68 5.56 7.37 -3.64
C THR A 68 4.71 6.24 -3.05
N ILE A 69 3.62 5.88 -3.71
CA ILE A 69 2.77 4.77 -3.28
C ILE A 69 3.58 3.48 -3.25
N LYS A 70 4.31 3.20 -4.33
CA LYS A 70 5.15 2.00 -4.42
C LYS A 70 6.21 1.97 -3.33
N SER A 71 6.88 3.10 -3.09
CA SER A 71 7.92 3.22 -2.08
C SER A 71 7.38 2.97 -0.67
N ARG A 72 6.21 3.56 -0.35
CA ARG A 72 5.57 3.36 0.96
C ARG A 72 5.15 1.90 1.16
N LEU A 73 4.60 1.29 0.11
CA LEU A 73 4.20 -0.12 0.17
C LEU A 73 5.41 -1.02 0.42
N ILE A 74 6.49 -0.82 -0.32
CA ILE A 74 7.72 -1.61 -0.15
C ILE A 74 8.27 -1.44 1.27
N THR A 75 8.28 -0.21 1.79
CA THR A 75 8.76 0.05 3.15
C THR A 75 7.89 -0.66 4.20
N ALA A 76 6.57 -0.60 4.06
CA ALA A 76 5.66 -1.30 4.98
C ALA A 76 5.87 -2.80 4.93
N LEU A 77 6.00 -3.36 3.72
CA LEU A 77 6.26 -4.79 3.54
C LEU A 77 7.60 -5.21 4.14
N LYS A 78 8.62 -4.38 4.01
CA LYS A 78 9.92 -4.64 4.60
C LYS A 78 9.85 -4.65 6.12
N ARG A 79 9.12 -3.71 6.72
CA ARG A 79 8.92 -3.67 8.16
C ARG A 79 8.24 -4.93 8.66
N MET A 80 7.24 -5.42 7.91
CA MET A 80 6.57 -6.67 8.23
C MET A 80 7.55 -7.85 8.15
N SER A 81 8.34 -7.93 7.10
CA SER A 81 9.32 -8.99 6.89
C SER A 81 10.37 -9.01 8.00
N ASP A 82 10.86 -7.84 8.40
CA ASP A 82 11.91 -7.71 9.42
C ASP A 82 11.43 -8.25 10.78
N GLN A 83 10.12 -8.26 11.05
CA GLN A 83 9.58 -8.79 12.31
C GLN A 83 9.57 -10.31 12.36
N TYR A 84 9.75 -10.98 11.24
CA TYR A 84 9.74 -12.44 11.16
C TYR A 84 11.14 -13.05 11.03
N GLU A 85 12.16 -12.22 11.12
CA GLU A 85 13.55 -12.68 11.16
C GLU A 85 14.07 -12.88 12.62
#